data_273230a6c52e0ea613493f18051a2969
#
_entry.id   273230a6c52e0ea613493f18051a2969
#
_cell.length_a   1.000
_cell.length_b   1.000
_cell.length_c   1.000
_cell.angle_alpha   90.00
_cell.angle_beta   90.00
_cell.angle_gamma   90.00
#
_symmetry.space_group_name_H-M   'P 1'
#
loop_
_entity.id
_entity.type
_entity.pdbx_description
1 polymer ?
#
loop_
_entity_poly.entity_id
_entity_poly.type
_entity_poly.pdbx_seq_one_letter_code
_entity_poly.pdbx_strand_id
1 'polypeptide(L)'
;MTQTVKFYQVGSRAVGNRLLPPEERTEQANPDRRNALTSGHRACQGCGEALAARYVLDAAAHAVDGKLATVNATGCLEVFSTPYPESAWQLPWLHSVFANAASVASGVAAGLRTTGRDDIRVLAQGGDGGTVDIGFACLSGMFERNDDVLYVCYDNQAYMNTGVQRSGATPGAARTAS
;
A
#
# COMPACT_ATOMS: atom_id res chain seq x y z
N MET A 1 -12.25 8.75 28.68
CA MET A 1 -12.69 9.37 27.40
C MET A 1 -11.56 9.16 26.42
N THR A 2 -11.74 8.30 25.47
CA THR A 2 -10.74 8.04 24.42
C THR A 2 -10.70 9.29 23.53
N GLN A 3 -9.62 10.02 23.61
CA GLN A 3 -9.42 11.20 22.77
C GLN A 3 -9.19 10.70 21.34
N THR A 4 -10.13 11.01 20.44
CA THR A 4 -10.00 10.68 19.03
C THR A 4 -8.82 11.47 18.47
N VAL A 5 -7.75 10.78 18.11
CA VAL A 5 -6.59 11.40 17.46
C VAL A 5 -7.00 11.80 16.05
N LYS A 6 -7.02 13.09 15.78
CA LYS A 6 -7.24 13.62 14.43
C LYS A 6 -5.91 13.90 13.77
N PHE A 7 -5.75 13.41 12.56
CA PHE A 7 -4.63 13.79 11.71
C PHE A 7 -4.92 15.12 11.05
N TYR A 8 -4.00 16.06 11.18
CA TYR A 8 -4.08 17.35 10.51
C TYR A 8 -2.96 17.44 9.49
N GLN A 9 -3.32 17.85 8.31
CA GLN A 9 -2.36 18.29 7.32
C GLN A 9 -2.32 19.84 7.35
N VAL A 10 -1.17 20.38 7.67
CA VAL A 10 -0.93 21.82 7.62
C VAL A 10 0.09 22.06 6.51
N GLY A 11 -0.39 22.49 5.36
CA GLY A 11 0.44 22.55 4.15
C GLY A 11 0.88 21.13 3.75
N SER A 12 2.17 20.88 3.65
CA SER A 12 2.76 19.57 3.35
C SER A 12 3.13 18.75 4.60
N ARG A 13 2.68 19.12 5.79
CA ARG A 13 3.07 18.45 7.04
C ARG A 13 1.90 17.70 7.67
N ALA A 14 2.07 16.38 7.84
CA ALA A 14 1.19 15.57 8.67
C ALA A 14 1.70 15.54 10.12
N VAL A 15 0.84 15.85 11.09
CA VAL A 15 1.21 15.93 12.53
C VAL A 15 0.57 14.81 13.36
N GLY A 16 0.16 13.70 12.75
CA GLY A 16 -0.63 12.66 13.42
C GLY A 16 0.06 12.01 14.63
N ASN A 17 1.32 11.65 14.47
CA ASN A 17 2.01 10.84 15.48
C ASN A 17 2.38 11.60 16.77
N ARG A 18 2.39 12.93 16.74
CA ARG A 18 2.67 13.75 17.93
C ARG A 18 1.49 13.87 18.88
N LEU A 19 0.31 13.46 18.43
CA LEU A 19 -0.92 13.52 19.22
C LEU A 19 -1.17 12.26 20.04
N LEU A 20 -0.37 11.21 19.82
CA LEU A 20 -0.42 10.01 20.65
C LEU A 20 0.37 10.23 21.94
N PRO A 21 -0.13 9.78 23.09
CA PRO A 21 0.64 9.69 24.30
C PRO A 21 1.95 8.93 24.07
N PRO A 22 3.06 9.27 24.75
CA PRO A 22 4.35 8.61 24.55
C PRO A 22 4.29 7.08 24.64
N GLU A 23 3.45 6.55 25.53
CA GLU A 23 3.23 5.13 25.76
C GLU A 23 2.51 4.40 24.60
N GLU A 24 1.78 5.13 23.78
CA GLU A 24 1.09 4.60 22.59
C GLU A 24 1.91 4.73 21.32
N ARG A 25 3.10 5.37 21.40
CA ARG A 25 3.98 5.52 20.25
C ARG A 25 4.78 4.25 20.05
N THR A 26 4.66 3.66 18.87
CA THR A 26 5.49 2.51 18.50
C THR A 26 6.91 2.99 18.17
N GLU A 27 7.90 2.50 18.88
CA GLU A 27 9.30 2.73 18.54
C GLU A 27 9.65 1.94 17.27
N GLN A 28 10.16 2.64 16.25
CA GLN A 28 10.55 2.01 14.98
C GLN A 28 11.70 1.02 15.12
N ALA A 29 12.56 1.26 16.10
CA ALA A 29 13.73 0.42 16.38
C ALA A 29 13.44 -0.70 17.39
N ASN A 30 12.20 -0.94 17.77
CA ASN A 30 11.85 -2.02 18.68
C ASN A 30 12.14 -3.38 18.01
N PRO A 31 13.06 -4.22 18.55
CA PRO A 31 13.37 -5.52 17.99
C PRO A 31 12.20 -6.50 17.97
N ASP A 32 11.22 -6.32 18.86
CA ASP A 32 10.01 -7.15 18.93
C ASP A 32 8.93 -6.72 17.92
N ARG A 33 9.15 -5.62 17.24
CA ARG A 33 8.23 -5.13 16.20
C ARG A 33 8.25 -6.06 15.01
N ARG A 34 7.11 -6.64 14.70
CA ARG A 34 6.91 -7.38 13.45
C ARG A 34 6.61 -6.38 12.33
N ASN A 35 7.46 -6.35 11.32
CA ASN A 35 7.22 -5.57 10.11
C ASN A 35 6.58 -6.45 9.05
N ALA A 36 5.53 -5.95 8.40
CA ALA A 36 4.89 -6.62 7.28
C ALA A 36 5.86 -6.79 6.09
N LEU A 37 6.73 -5.81 5.87
CA LEU A 37 7.82 -5.86 4.90
C LEU A 37 9.15 -6.04 5.63
N THR A 38 9.80 -7.19 5.44
CA THR A 38 11.08 -7.53 6.08
C THR A 38 12.27 -6.88 5.38
N SER A 39 13.46 -7.03 5.96
CA SER A 39 14.71 -6.55 5.40
C SER A 39 15.20 -7.29 4.15
N GLY A 40 14.52 -8.37 3.72
CA GLY A 40 14.88 -9.15 2.53
C GLY A 40 14.57 -8.48 1.18
N HIS A 41 13.98 -7.30 1.18
CA HIS A 41 13.64 -6.57 -0.05
C HIS A 41 14.87 -5.93 -0.73
N ARG A 42 14.73 -5.63 -2.02
CA ARG A 42 15.76 -5.02 -2.87
C ARG A 42 15.42 -3.57 -3.27
N ALA A 43 14.75 -2.82 -2.40
CA ALA A 43 14.43 -1.42 -2.66
C ALA A 43 15.70 -0.58 -2.77
N CYS A 44 15.62 0.50 -3.53
CA CYS A 44 16.69 1.49 -3.61
C CYS A 44 17.03 2.07 -2.23
N GLN A 45 18.25 2.52 -2.04
CA GLN A 45 18.65 3.19 -0.81
C GLN A 45 17.80 4.44 -0.58
N GLY A 46 17.20 4.57 0.61
CA GLY A 46 16.33 5.69 0.94
C GLY A 46 14.97 5.68 0.24
N CYS A 47 14.52 4.54 -0.28
CA CYS A 47 13.25 4.42 -1.00
C CYS A 47 12.06 4.84 -0.12
N GLY A 48 11.39 5.94 -0.49
CA GLY A 48 10.19 6.43 0.20
C GLY A 48 9.00 5.49 0.07
N GLU A 49 8.86 4.79 -1.06
CA GLU A 49 7.79 3.82 -1.28
C GLU A 49 7.93 2.60 -0.35
N ALA A 50 9.14 2.05 -0.20
CA ALA A 50 9.39 0.95 0.73
C ALA A 50 9.09 1.34 2.20
N LEU A 51 9.46 2.57 2.58
CA LEU A 51 9.16 3.11 3.90
C LEU A 51 7.65 3.31 4.09
N ALA A 52 6.96 3.90 3.10
CA ALA A 52 5.52 4.12 3.14
C ALA A 52 4.75 2.79 3.20
N ALA A 53 5.11 1.80 2.38
CA ALA A 53 4.50 0.47 2.39
C ALA A 53 4.64 -0.21 3.76
N ARG A 54 5.82 -0.12 4.38
CA ARG A 54 6.03 -0.65 5.73
C ARG A 54 5.07 0.00 6.73
N TYR A 55 5.00 1.32 6.76
CA TYR A 55 4.11 2.01 7.71
C TYR A 55 2.64 1.72 7.48
N VAL A 56 2.19 1.72 6.24
CA VAL A 56 0.79 1.47 5.88
C VAL A 56 0.39 0.06 6.30
N LEU A 57 1.20 -0.94 5.94
CA LEU A 57 0.85 -2.34 6.22
C LEU A 57 1.00 -2.70 7.68
N ASP A 58 2.01 -2.17 8.38
CA ASP A 58 2.14 -2.36 9.83
C ASP A 58 0.95 -1.75 10.57
N ALA A 59 0.52 -0.55 10.20
CA ALA A 59 -0.65 0.11 10.80
C ALA A 59 -1.95 -0.63 10.46
N ALA A 60 -2.14 -1.05 9.21
CA ALA A 60 -3.31 -1.79 8.78
C ALA A 60 -3.39 -3.15 9.48
N ALA A 61 -2.30 -3.91 9.53
CA ALA A 61 -2.25 -5.19 10.21
C ALA A 61 -2.54 -5.06 11.71
N HIS A 62 -1.99 -4.02 12.35
CA HIS A 62 -2.27 -3.74 13.76
C HIS A 62 -3.76 -3.42 14.00
N ALA A 63 -4.37 -2.63 13.14
CA ALA A 63 -5.77 -2.22 13.26
C ALA A 63 -6.77 -3.38 13.14
N VAL A 64 -6.35 -4.50 12.55
CA VAL A 64 -7.20 -5.69 12.30
C VAL A 64 -6.65 -6.96 12.97
N ASP A 65 -5.83 -6.82 13.99
CA ASP A 65 -5.23 -7.95 14.75
C ASP A 65 -4.53 -8.97 13.84
N GLY A 66 -3.85 -8.51 12.79
CA GLY A 66 -3.15 -9.33 11.81
C GLY A 66 -4.05 -10.01 10.76
N LYS A 67 -5.36 -9.81 10.79
CA LYS A 67 -6.32 -10.37 9.83
C LYS A 67 -6.36 -9.53 8.56
N LEU A 68 -5.25 -9.49 7.84
CA LEU A 68 -5.04 -8.69 6.64
C LEU A 68 -4.54 -9.56 5.50
N ALA A 69 -5.13 -9.44 4.33
CA ALA A 69 -4.62 -9.96 3.07
C ALA A 69 -4.35 -8.79 2.12
N THR A 70 -3.26 -8.86 1.36
CA THR A 70 -2.89 -7.78 0.46
C THR A 70 -2.81 -8.22 -0.98
N VAL A 71 -3.19 -7.31 -1.89
CA VAL A 71 -3.09 -7.48 -3.33
C VAL A 71 -2.23 -6.34 -3.88
N ASN A 72 -1.26 -6.65 -4.70
CA ASN A 72 -0.34 -5.68 -5.26
C ASN A 72 -0.35 -5.69 -6.79
N ALA A 73 -0.37 -4.51 -7.38
CA ALA A 73 -0.11 -4.35 -8.80
C ALA A 73 1.39 -4.50 -9.11
N THR A 74 1.74 -4.91 -10.32
CA THR A 74 3.12 -4.83 -10.82
C THR A 74 3.63 -3.39 -10.73
N GLY A 75 4.85 -3.20 -10.28
CA GLY A 75 5.50 -1.91 -10.14
C GLY A 75 6.75 -2.00 -9.27
N CYS A 76 7.28 -0.85 -8.83
CA CYS A 76 8.46 -0.83 -7.95
C CYS A 76 8.25 -1.69 -6.70
N LEU A 77 7.10 -1.55 -6.04
CA LEU A 77 6.80 -2.27 -4.80
C LEU A 77 6.86 -3.79 -5.00
N GLU A 78 6.27 -4.31 -6.07
CA GLU A 78 6.34 -5.74 -6.37
C GLU A 78 7.78 -6.15 -6.68
N VAL A 79 8.44 -5.44 -7.60
CA VAL A 79 9.78 -5.83 -8.08
C VAL A 79 10.81 -5.90 -6.96
N PHE A 80 10.81 -4.95 -6.03
CA PHE A 80 11.78 -4.98 -4.95
C PHE A 80 11.41 -5.92 -3.79
N SER A 81 10.14 -6.25 -3.63
CA SER A 81 9.65 -7.05 -2.50
C SER A 81 9.55 -8.55 -2.76
N THR A 82 9.72 -8.98 -4.01
CA THR A 82 9.65 -10.38 -4.43
C THR A 82 10.95 -10.91 -5.03
N PRO A 83 12.07 -10.91 -4.29
CA PRO A 83 13.30 -11.55 -4.76
C PRO A 83 13.09 -13.06 -4.87
N TYR A 84 13.19 -13.59 -6.08
CA TYR A 84 13.06 -15.05 -6.30
C TYR A 84 14.15 -15.81 -5.53
N PRO A 85 13.83 -16.96 -4.91
CA PRO A 85 12.52 -17.65 -4.85
C PRO A 85 11.63 -17.21 -3.68
N GLU A 86 11.99 -16.18 -2.97
CA GLU A 86 11.35 -15.73 -1.72
C GLU A 86 10.59 -14.42 -1.91
N SER A 87 9.77 -14.11 -0.92
CA SER A 87 9.09 -12.83 -0.80
C SER A 87 9.48 -12.16 0.52
N ALA A 88 9.60 -10.84 0.50
CA ALA A 88 9.87 -10.05 1.70
C ALA A 88 8.63 -9.77 2.56
N TRP A 89 7.48 -10.34 2.19
CA TRP A 89 6.22 -10.11 2.88
C TRP A 89 5.98 -11.11 4.02
N GLN A 90 5.55 -10.61 5.17
CA GLN A 90 5.19 -11.40 6.36
C GLN A 90 3.67 -11.50 6.58
N LEU A 91 2.90 -11.31 5.53
CA LEU A 91 1.44 -11.40 5.53
C LEU A 91 0.99 -12.05 4.21
N PRO A 92 -0.26 -12.56 4.12
CA PRO A 92 -0.82 -13.03 2.87
C PRO A 92 -0.75 -11.95 1.80
N TRP A 93 -0.02 -12.22 0.73
CA TRP A 93 0.25 -11.27 -0.33
C TRP A 93 0.04 -11.92 -1.70
N LEU A 94 -0.67 -11.23 -2.57
CA LEU A 94 -1.00 -11.68 -3.90
C LEU A 94 -0.54 -10.66 -4.94
N HIS A 95 0.31 -11.09 -5.86
CA HIS A 95 0.68 -10.27 -7.01
C HIS A 95 -0.39 -10.35 -8.09
N SER A 96 -0.82 -9.22 -8.59
CA SER A 96 -1.73 -9.06 -9.71
C SER A 96 -1.02 -8.41 -10.89
N VAL A 97 -1.51 -8.65 -12.09
CA VAL A 97 -1.01 -7.94 -13.27
C VAL A 97 -1.20 -6.43 -13.11
N PHE A 98 -0.42 -5.65 -13.83
CA PHE A 98 -0.21 -4.22 -13.64
C PHE A 98 -1.47 -3.37 -13.43
N ALA A 99 -2.55 -3.65 -14.17
CA ALA A 99 -3.80 -2.89 -14.11
C ALA A 99 -4.81 -3.39 -13.05
N ASN A 100 -4.61 -4.56 -12.43
CA ASN A 100 -5.73 -5.34 -11.88
C ASN A 100 -5.77 -5.41 -10.35
N ALA A 101 -4.94 -4.67 -9.62
CA ALA A 101 -4.94 -4.77 -8.15
C ALA A 101 -6.33 -4.54 -7.54
N ALA A 102 -7.07 -3.54 -8.00
CA ALA A 102 -8.40 -3.23 -7.49
C ALA A 102 -9.42 -4.36 -7.78
N SER A 103 -9.46 -4.87 -9.02
CA SER A 103 -10.41 -5.95 -9.37
C SER A 103 -10.07 -7.27 -8.70
N VAL A 104 -8.78 -7.62 -8.56
CA VAL A 104 -8.36 -8.82 -7.83
C VAL A 104 -8.68 -8.70 -6.35
N ALA A 105 -8.43 -7.54 -5.74
CA ALA A 105 -8.78 -7.30 -4.35
C ALA A 105 -10.30 -7.39 -4.10
N SER A 106 -11.12 -6.85 -5.01
CA SER A 106 -12.58 -7.03 -4.98
C SER A 106 -12.97 -8.51 -5.02
N GLY A 107 -12.31 -9.29 -5.88
CA GLY A 107 -12.53 -10.74 -5.98
C GLY A 107 -12.10 -11.49 -4.70
N VAL A 108 -10.96 -11.13 -4.12
CA VAL A 108 -10.49 -11.69 -2.84
C VAL A 108 -11.47 -11.38 -1.71
N ALA A 109 -11.92 -10.14 -1.58
CA ALA A 109 -12.88 -9.73 -0.57
C ALA A 109 -14.22 -10.49 -0.72
N ALA A 110 -14.71 -10.63 -1.95
CA ALA A 110 -15.91 -11.41 -2.24
C ALA A 110 -15.73 -12.90 -1.90
N GLY A 111 -14.58 -13.49 -2.25
CA GLY A 111 -14.25 -14.88 -1.94
C GLY A 111 -14.15 -15.14 -0.44
N LEU A 112 -13.51 -14.25 0.32
CA LEU A 112 -13.43 -14.34 1.77
C LEU A 112 -14.83 -14.30 2.40
N ARG A 113 -15.68 -13.40 1.97
CA ARG A 113 -17.06 -13.29 2.43
C ARG A 113 -17.86 -14.56 2.13
N THR A 114 -17.76 -15.08 0.91
CA THR A 114 -18.47 -16.30 0.50
C THR A 114 -18.03 -17.54 1.27
N THR A 115 -16.79 -17.56 1.74
CA THR A 115 -16.23 -18.65 2.56
C THR A 115 -16.38 -18.44 4.07
N GLY A 116 -17.12 -17.41 4.48
CA GLY A 116 -17.35 -17.11 5.91
C GLY A 116 -16.13 -16.54 6.64
N ARG A 117 -15.21 -15.92 5.91
CA ARG A 117 -14.00 -15.28 6.44
C ARG A 117 -14.01 -13.77 6.23
N ASP A 118 -15.14 -13.16 6.46
CA ASP A 118 -15.37 -11.71 6.36
C ASP A 118 -14.65 -10.89 7.46
N ASP A 119 -14.09 -11.57 8.44
CA ASP A 119 -13.20 -10.99 9.45
C ASP A 119 -11.81 -10.61 8.91
N ILE A 120 -11.42 -11.10 7.72
CA ILE A 120 -10.17 -10.75 7.07
C ILE A 120 -10.37 -9.54 6.17
N ARG A 121 -9.62 -8.48 6.44
CA ARG A 121 -9.64 -7.28 5.62
C ARG A 121 -8.71 -7.40 4.41
N VAL A 122 -9.07 -6.73 3.33
CA VAL A 122 -8.30 -6.73 2.09
C VAL A 122 -7.75 -5.34 1.82
N LEU A 123 -6.45 -5.27 1.55
CA LEU A 123 -5.78 -4.04 1.14
C LEU A 123 -5.16 -4.23 -0.23
N ALA A 124 -5.55 -3.39 -1.18
CA ALA A 124 -4.94 -3.30 -2.49
C ALA A 124 -3.90 -2.18 -2.52
N GLN A 125 -2.83 -2.37 -3.27
CA GLN A 125 -1.78 -1.36 -3.41
C GLN A 125 -1.20 -1.33 -4.82
N GLY A 126 -0.81 -0.14 -5.25
CA GLY A 126 -0.20 0.08 -6.56
C GLY A 126 0.52 1.42 -6.61
N GLY A 127 1.40 1.58 -7.58
CA GLY A 127 1.98 2.87 -7.93
C GLY A 127 0.98 3.78 -8.65
N ASP A 128 1.37 5.02 -8.88
CA ASP A 128 0.52 6.01 -9.59
C ASP A 128 0.14 5.56 -11.00
N GLY A 129 1.09 5.07 -11.81
CA GLY A 129 0.79 4.58 -13.15
C GLY A 129 -0.17 3.38 -13.14
N GLY A 130 0.01 2.43 -12.23
CA GLY A 130 -0.86 1.28 -12.05
C GLY A 130 -2.24 1.63 -11.48
N THR A 131 -2.41 2.81 -10.93
CA THR A 131 -3.63 3.28 -10.25
C THR A 131 -4.42 4.25 -11.11
N VAL A 132 -3.81 5.39 -11.50
CA VAL A 132 -4.54 6.50 -12.15
C VAL A 132 -4.52 6.43 -13.67
N ASP A 133 -3.72 5.56 -14.25
CA ASP A 133 -3.68 5.32 -15.69
C ASP A 133 -4.26 3.94 -16.03
N ILE A 134 -3.38 2.94 -16.17
CA ILE A 134 -3.75 1.62 -16.68
C ILE A 134 -4.76 0.87 -15.77
N GLY A 135 -4.72 1.10 -14.47
CA GLY A 135 -5.61 0.45 -13.50
C GLY A 135 -6.88 1.23 -13.15
N PHE A 136 -7.06 2.42 -13.72
CA PHE A 136 -8.15 3.31 -13.31
C PHE A 136 -9.55 2.71 -13.51
N ALA A 137 -9.77 1.96 -14.58
CA ALA A 137 -11.05 1.29 -14.82
C ALA A 137 -11.40 0.29 -13.73
N CYS A 138 -10.41 -0.49 -13.25
CA CYS A 138 -10.60 -1.45 -12.17
C CYS A 138 -10.89 -0.75 -10.84
N LEU A 139 -10.19 0.35 -10.57
CA LEU A 139 -10.39 1.17 -9.38
C LEU A 139 -11.76 1.83 -9.39
N SER A 140 -12.17 2.41 -10.51
CA SER A 140 -13.51 2.99 -10.70
C SER A 140 -14.61 1.98 -10.44
N GLY A 141 -14.48 0.76 -10.97
CA GLY A 141 -15.44 -0.32 -10.73
C GLY A 141 -15.49 -0.78 -9.27
N MET A 142 -14.35 -0.80 -8.57
CA MET A 142 -14.30 -1.09 -7.14
C MET A 142 -15.06 -0.03 -6.32
N PHE A 143 -14.91 1.25 -6.65
CA PHE A 143 -15.62 2.35 -5.99
C PHE A 143 -17.12 2.32 -6.30
N GLU A 144 -17.50 2.07 -7.56
CA GLU A 144 -18.89 2.00 -7.97
C GLU A 144 -19.66 0.90 -7.22
N ARG A 145 -19.02 -0.25 -6.98
CA ARG A 145 -19.61 -1.34 -6.20
C ARG A 145 -19.52 -1.15 -4.69
N ASN A 146 -18.79 -0.12 -4.25
CA ASN A 146 -18.50 0.12 -2.82
C ASN A 146 -17.88 -1.12 -2.15
N ASP A 147 -16.92 -1.74 -2.81
CA ASP A 147 -16.25 -2.94 -2.30
C ASP A 147 -15.51 -2.63 -0.99
N ASP A 148 -15.59 -3.53 -0.01
CA ASP A 148 -14.91 -3.38 1.30
C ASP A 148 -13.41 -3.68 1.16
N VAL A 149 -12.72 -2.80 0.49
CA VAL A 149 -11.28 -2.87 0.19
C VAL A 149 -10.64 -1.51 0.46
N LEU A 150 -9.56 -1.50 1.22
CA LEU A 150 -8.70 -0.33 1.32
C LEU A 150 -7.72 -0.32 0.14
N TYR A 151 -7.72 0.76 -0.65
CA TYR A 151 -6.76 0.92 -1.74
C TYR A 151 -5.72 1.99 -1.39
N VAL A 152 -4.45 1.67 -1.59
CA VAL A 152 -3.32 2.57 -1.36
C VAL A 152 -2.57 2.81 -2.66
N CYS A 153 -2.47 4.08 -3.05
CA CYS A 153 -1.65 4.51 -4.18
C CYS A 153 -0.34 5.11 -3.65
N TYR A 154 0.78 4.53 -4.05
CA TYR A 154 2.11 5.09 -3.80
C TYR A 154 2.50 5.97 -4.98
N ASP A 155 2.19 7.25 -4.86
CA ASP A 155 2.43 8.23 -5.92
C ASP A 155 3.88 8.74 -5.87
N ASN A 156 4.67 8.32 -6.85
CA ASN A 156 6.02 8.85 -7.09
C ASN A 156 6.09 9.67 -8.39
N GLN A 157 4.93 10.02 -8.96
CA GLN A 157 4.74 10.93 -10.08
C GLN A 157 5.28 10.44 -11.43
N ALA A 158 5.55 9.13 -11.58
CA ALA A 158 5.98 8.55 -12.85
C ALA A 158 5.93 7.02 -12.82
N TYR A 159 6.07 6.38 -13.99
CA TYR A 159 6.42 4.96 -14.09
C TYR A 159 7.91 4.77 -13.75
N MET A 160 8.24 4.78 -12.46
CA MET A 160 9.64 4.81 -12.00
C MET A 160 10.41 3.54 -12.33
N ASN A 161 9.79 2.37 -12.11
CA ASN A 161 10.49 1.09 -12.29
C ASN A 161 10.97 0.85 -13.72
N THR A 162 10.26 1.38 -14.70
CA THR A 162 10.57 1.21 -16.12
C THR A 162 11.46 2.31 -16.70
N GLY A 163 11.82 3.32 -15.91
CA GLY A 163 12.76 4.37 -16.33
C GLY A 163 12.16 5.76 -16.42
N VAL A 164 11.21 6.09 -15.54
CA VAL A 164 10.69 7.47 -15.38
C VAL A 164 9.86 7.96 -16.57
N GLN A 165 8.97 7.13 -17.08
CA GLN A 165 7.96 7.55 -18.05
C GLN A 165 6.85 8.35 -17.36
N ARG A 166 6.21 9.24 -18.10
CA ARG A 166 5.09 10.05 -17.61
C ARG A 166 3.92 9.18 -17.19
N SER A 167 3.36 9.43 -16.00
CA SER A 167 2.06 8.94 -15.55
C SER A 167 1.00 10.05 -15.53
N GLY A 168 -0.25 9.69 -15.27
CA GLY A 168 -1.32 10.67 -15.05
C GLY A 168 -1.13 11.55 -13.82
N ALA A 169 -0.29 11.12 -12.88
CA ALA A 169 0.06 11.89 -11.67
C ALA A 169 1.28 12.81 -11.88
N THR A 170 1.97 12.71 -13.00
CA THR A 170 3.14 13.55 -13.28
C THR A 170 2.73 15.02 -13.41
N PRO A 171 3.33 15.94 -12.64
CA PRO A 171 3.03 17.35 -12.72
C PRO A 171 3.24 17.91 -14.14
N GLY A 172 2.43 18.91 -14.50
CA GLY A 172 2.61 19.62 -15.78
C GLY A 172 4.02 20.22 -15.87
N ALA A 173 4.62 20.15 -17.05
CA ALA A 173 5.96 20.62 -17.34
C ALA A 173 7.11 19.87 -16.62
N ALA A 174 6.84 18.79 -15.90
CA ALA A 174 7.90 17.92 -15.38
C ALA A 174 8.62 17.20 -16.54
N ARG A 175 9.93 17.04 -16.42
CA ARG A 175 10.73 16.34 -17.41
C ARG A 175 10.75 14.84 -17.08
N THR A 176 10.31 14.02 -18.01
CA THR A 176 10.30 12.56 -17.94
C THR A 176 11.13 11.95 -19.08
N ALA A 177 11.32 10.64 -19.06
CA ALA A 177 12.01 9.93 -20.13
C ALA A 177 11.17 9.82 -21.42
N SER A 178 9.89 10.05 -21.36
CA SER A 178 8.96 10.06 -22.49
C SER A 178 7.76 10.94 -22.18
#